data_2e1b05e53bcc7094eb38821889d27ece
#
_entry.id   2e1b05e53bcc7094eb38821889d27ece
#
_cell.length_a   1.000
_cell.length_b   1.000
_cell.length_c   1.000
_cell.angle_alpha   90.00
_cell.angle_beta   90.00
_cell.angle_gamma   90.00
#
_symmetry.space_group_name_H-M   'P 1'
#
loop_
_entity.id
_entity.type
_entity.pdbx_description
1 polymer ?
#
loop_
_entity_poly.entity_id
_entity_poly.type
_entity_poly.pdbx_seq_one_letter_code
_entity_poly.pdbx_strand_id
1 'polypeptide(L)'
;MKKRTKKKLRALLGLLLVPVVLTGCRIRTTPVGVFAQIMEYAGQNNSQASSSHGHGTYHTESQPSSTPMPQMDYDSLDTIGEVQTIMVYLVGSDLESDYGNASLDLDEMEAAGVDTAHNNILVYAGGASEWQDRGLSGDECTVLLLTDTGFVPVDTYPAENMGDPLTLSSFLNYGFDFFPADSYSLILWDHGGGPVLGYGVDENFRDLLTLDELSEALGDSVGAHMTKLEWIGFDACLMSSLEVVSVLAPYANYMIASQETEPGWGWNYDFLSELSDEVIPGDVMGEYIVDSYMDYGEYVFDYYPNLYSDLTLSCIDLNAYAEAEEALNDYFAELDTSLDVQNYPRLVRNRARVRDFGTYSSDMDYGMVDVLHLLELVGNDSEAAQAAAEAVENCIVYSGTNMDNAGGISICYPYQTDADYRDACIEMLYYLGFAPNYTRFLEDFYAIENGDTLLADREISNAETSVTTQNDGAYDESDITL
;
A
#
# COMPACT_ATOMS: atom_id res chain seq x y z
N MET A 1 -21.62 -19.85 -25.92
CA MET A 1 -20.63 -20.80 -26.49
C MET A 1 -19.31 -20.14 -26.92
N LYS A 2 -19.29 -18.88 -27.36
CA LYS A 2 -18.04 -18.17 -27.73
C LYS A 2 -17.18 -17.76 -26.53
N LYS A 3 -17.78 -17.34 -25.38
CA LYS A 3 -17.04 -16.98 -24.16
C LYS A 3 -16.28 -18.15 -23.51
N ARG A 4 -16.87 -19.36 -23.48
CA ARG A 4 -16.22 -20.57 -22.91
C ARG A 4 -15.03 -21.08 -23.73
N THR A 5 -14.98 -20.78 -25.01
CA THR A 5 -13.89 -21.23 -25.90
C THR A 5 -12.70 -20.25 -25.81
N LYS A 6 -12.96 -18.97 -25.60
CA LYS A 6 -11.90 -17.96 -25.34
C LYS A 6 -11.23 -18.16 -23.98
N LYS A 7 -12.00 -18.42 -22.89
CA LYS A 7 -11.45 -18.75 -21.57
C LYS A 7 -10.51 -19.97 -21.63
N LYS A 8 -10.84 -20.99 -22.41
CA LYS A 8 -9.96 -22.19 -22.58
C LYS A 8 -8.69 -21.91 -23.39
N LEU A 9 -8.70 -20.97 -24.32
CA LEU A 9 -7.51 -20.63 -25.11
C LEU A 9 -6.56 -19.74 -24.32
N ARG A 10 -7.09 -18.83 -23.47
CA ARG A 10 -6.33 -17.98 -22.57
C ARG A 10 -5.69 -18.78 -21.42
N ALA A 11 -6.43 -19.73 -20.85
CA ALA A 11 -5.86 -20.68 -19.89
C ALA A 11 -4.71 -21.52 -20.48
N LEU A 12 -4.64 -21.69 -21.81
CA LEU A 12 -3.54 -22.40 -22.46
C LEU A 12 -2.28 -21.52 -22.60
N LEU A 13 -2.41 -20.20 -22.70
CA LEU A 13 -1.26 -19.27 -22.67
C LEU A 13 -0.67 -19.18 -21.26
N GLY A 14 -1.51 -19.08 -20.23
CA GLY A 14 -1.06 -19.14 -18.83
C GLY A 14 -0.34 -20.46 -18.50
N LEU A 15 -0.72 -21.57 -19.14
CA LEU A 15 -0.08 -22.88 -18.98
C LEU A 15 1.37 -22.95 -19.49
N LEU A 16 1.78 -22.04 -20.38
CA LEU A 16 3.17 -21.99 -20.89
C LEU A 16 4.07 -21.13 -19.97
N LEU A 17 3.52 -20.22 -19.20
CA LEU A 17 4.26 -19.31 -18.31
C LEU A 17 4.42 -19.89 -16.89
N VAL A 18 3.44 -20.63 -16.39
CA VAL A 18 3.47 -21.26 -15.04
C VAL A 18 4.71 -22.15 -14.78
N PRO A 19 5.28 -22.92 -15.72
CA PRO A 19 6.49 -23.71 -15.46
C PRO A 19 7.75 -22.90 -15.14
N VAL A 20 7.83 -21.65 -15.59
CA VAL A 20 8.98 -20.77 -15.34
C VAL A 20 8.93 -20.21 -13.91
N VAL A 21 7.74 -19.76 -13.48
CA VAL A 21 7.49 -19.28 -12.11
C VAL A 21 7.74 -20.39 -11.08
N LEU A 22 7.39 -21.67 -11.41
CA LEU A 22 7.52 -22.80 -10.51
C LEU A 22 8.98 -23.22 -10.22
N THR A 23 9.91 -22.91 -11.10
CA THR A 23 11.32 -23.22 -10.88
C THR A 23 12.02 -22.15 -10.02
N GLY A 24 11.55 -20.92 -9.99
CA GLY A 24 12.06 -19.83 -9.15
C GLY A 24 11.70 -19.97 -7.67
N CYS A 25 10.47 -20.42 -7.35
CA CYS A 25 10.00 -20.59 -5.97
C CYS A 25 10.73 -21.66 -5.14
N ARG A 26 11.71 -22.33 -5.66
CA ARG A 26 12.32 -23.49 -4.99
C ARG A 26 13.67 -23.25 -4.35
N ILE A 27 14.22 -22.15 -4.12
CA ILE A 27 15.49 -22.11 -3.36
C ILE A 27 15.90 -20.66 -2.94
N ARG A 28 15.93 -20.44 -1.64
CA ARG A 28 16.98 -19.75 -0.85
C ARG A 28 16.85 -18.30 -0.43
N THR A 29 15.92 -17.53 -0.86
CA THR A 29 15.58 -16.35 -0.08
C THR A 29 14.06 -16.33 0.09
N THR A 30 13.62 -16.60 1.30
CA THR A 30 12.24 -16.24 1.68
C THR A 30 12.14 -14.72 1.54
N PRO A 31 10.96 -14.14 1.24
CA PRO A 31 10.73 -12.69 1.33
C PRO A 31 11.32 -12.07 2.60
N VAL A 32 11.39 -12.87 3.66
CA VAL A 32 12.11 -12.68 4.92
C VAL A 32 13.54 -12.16 4.77
N GLY A 33 14.27 -12.59 3.79
CA GLY A 33 15.70 -12.21 3.66
C GLY A 33 15.89 -10.79 3.18
N VAL A 34 15.03 -10.30 2.31
CA VAL A 34 15.10 -8.93 1.75
C VAL A 34 14.56 -7.95 2.79
N PHE A 35 13.40 -8.21 3.37
CA PHE A 35 12.85 -7.36 4.44
C PHE A 35 13.74 -7.35 5.70
N ALA A 36 14.36 -8.47 6.08
CA ALA A 36 15.32 -8.47 7.19
C ALA A 36 16.57 -7.61 6.87
N GLN A 37 17.02 -7.56 5.62
CA GLN A 37 18.11 -6.67 5.21
C GLN A 37 17.68 -5.21 5.19
N ILE A 38 16.43 -4.91 4.82
CA ILE A 38 15.87 -3.55 4.85
C ILE A 38 15.68 -3.09 6.29
N MET A 39 15.16 -3.93 7.19
CA MET A 39 15.02 -3.62 8.63
C MET A 39 16.38 -3.37 9.28
N GLU A 40 17.40 -4.14 8.94
CA GLU A 40 18.77 -3.90 9.40
C GLU A 40 19.34 -2.57 8.89
N TYR A 41 18.91 -2.13 7.69
CA TYR A 41 19.36 -0.88 7.07
C TYR A 41 18.57 0.35 7.57
N ALA A 42 17.26 0.25 7.72
CA ALA A 42 16.42 1.29 8.30
C ALA A 42 16.80 1.58 9.77
N GLY A 43 17.09 0.54 10.56
CA GLY A 43 17.61 0.69 11.92
C GLY A 43 18.99 1.34 12.00
N GLN A 44 19.82 1.25 10.93
CA GLN A 44 21.11 1.91 10.87
C GLN A 44 21.02 3.38 10.45
N ASN A 45 20.05 3.77 9.63
CA ASN A 45 19.87 5.14 9.14
C ASN A 45 19.21 6.04 10.18
N ASN A 46 18.29 5.53 10.98
CA ASN A 46 17.70 6.30 12.11
C ASN A 46 18.73 6.73 13.17
N SER A 47 19.88 6.07 13.24
CA SER A 47 20.98 6.48 14.12
C SER A 47 21.87 7.59 13.55
N GLN A 48 21.71 8.00 12.28
CA GLN A 48 22.52 9.05 11.63
C GLN A 48 21.73 10.32 11.27
N ALA A 49 20.41 10.33 11.32
CA ALA A 49 19.55 11.47 10.92
C ALA A 49 19.54 12.66 11.91
N SER A 50 20.35 12.66 12.95
CA SER A 50 20.40 13.76 13.94
C SER A 50 21.54 14.77 13.75
N SER A 51 22.01 15.02 12.52
CA SER A 51 22.82 16.24 12.25
C SER A 51 23.15 16.42 10.77
N SER A 52 22.38 17.19 10.03
CA SER A 52 22.89 18.28 9.18
C SER A 52 21.84 18.74 8.17
N HIS A 53 21.18 19.86 8.48
CA HIS A 53 20.60 20.71 7.44
C HIS A 53 21.76 21.42 6.73
N GLY A 54 22.15 20.89 5.58
CA GLY A 54 23.10 21.52 4.67
C GLY A 54 22.39 21.89 3.37
N HIS A 55 22.23 23.18 3.12
CA HIS A 55 21.82 23.72 1.83
C HIS A 55 22.75 23.18 0.72
N GLY A 56 22.26 22.25 -0.08
CA GLY A 56 22.89 21.83 -1.31
C GLY A 56 22.54 22.79 -2.45
N THR A 57 23.56 23.36 -3.04
CA THR A 57 23.48 24.20 -4.24
C THR A 57 23.06 23.38 -5.45
N TYR A 58 22.02 23.85 -6.12
CA TYR A 58 21.57 23.34 -7.41
C TYR A 58 22.68 23.32 -8.44
N HIS A 59 23.00 22.17 -8.99
CA HIS A 59 23.78 22.04 -10.21
C HIS A 59 22.84 22.01 -11.40
N THR A 60 23.04 22.98 -12.27
CA THR A 60 22.36 23.16 -13.55
C THR A 60 22.67 22.03 -14.53
N GLU A 61 21.57 21.47 -15.09
CA GLU A 61 21.36 21.00 -16.45
C GLU A 61 22.43 20.14 -17.13
N SER A 62 22.18 18.86 -17.22
CA SER A 62 22.41 18.11 -18.47
C SER A 62 21.04 17.88 -19.13
N GLN A 63 20.79 18.50 -20.27
CA GLN A 63 19.58 18.24 -21.07
C GLN A 63 19.58 16.78 -21.50
N PRO A 64 18.47 16.03 -21.30
CA PRO A 64 18.33 14.70 -21.85
C PRO A 64 18.29 14.82 -23.37
N SER A 65 18.94 13.88 -24.04
CA SER A 65 18.86 13.69 -25.50
C SER A 65 17.44 13.15 -25.81
N SER A 66 16.46 14.03 -25.90
CA SER A 66 15.13 13.66 -26.29
C SER A 66 15.11 13.24 -27.76
N THR A 67 14.99 11.96 -28.01
CA THR A 67 14.35 11.51 -29.25
C THR A 67 12.95 12.12 -29.26
N PRO A 68 12.52 12.84 -30.31
CA PRO A 68 11.18 13.40 -30.31
C PRO A 68 10.18 12.26 -30.17
N MET A 69 9.38 12.28 -29.09
CA MET A 69 8.23 11.40 -28.97
C MET A 69 7.41 11.43 -30.24
N PRO A 70 6.82 10.30 -30.68
CA PRO A 70 5.72 10.36 -31.62
C PRO A 70 4.66 11.25 -30.96
N GLN A 71 4.54 12.51 -31.43
CA GLN A 71 3.39 13.33 -31.06
C GLN A 71 2.17 12.59 -31.58
N MET A 72 1.49 11.89 -30.73
CA MET A 72 0.11 11.50 -30.99
C MET A 72 -0.68 12.79 -31.09
N ASP A 73 -1.17 13.06 -32.27
CA ASP A 73 -1.98 14.24 -32.56
C ASP A 73 -3.40 14.00 -32.03
N TYR A 74 -3.55 14.15 -30.72
CA TYR A 74 -4.84 14.00 -30.03
C TYR A 74 -5.90 14.98 -30.56
N ASP A 75 -5.50 16.10 -31.15
CA ASP A 75 -6.42 17.06 -31.82
C ASP A 75 -7.01 16.49 -33.12
N SER A 76 -6.49 15.40 -33.66
CA SER A 76 -6.97 14.80 -34.92
C SER A 76 -7.84 13.55 -34.71
N LEU A 77 -7.92 13.02 -33.51
CA LEU A 77 -8.82 11.94 -33.14
C LEU A 77 -10.16 12.57 -32.71
N ASP A 78 -11.12 12.69 -33.65
CA ASP A 78 -12.55 12.68 -33.32
C ASP A 78 -12.86 11.29 -32.71
N THR A 79 -12.25 10.96 -31.55
CA THR A 79 -12.55 9.74 -30.81
C THR A 79 -13.93 9.92 -30.21
N ILE A 80 -14.91 9.26 -30.79
CA ILE A 80 -16.22 9.07 -30.16
C ILE A 80 -15.99 8.02 -29.06
N GLY A 81 -15.78 8.46 -27.83
CA GLY A 81 -15.52 7.62 -26.68
C GLY A 81 -14.73 8.37 -25.61
N GLU A 82 -14.72 7.83 -24.42
CA GLU A 82 -13.93 8.32 -23.30
C GLU A 82 -12.52 7.67 -23.33
N VAL A 83 -11.54 8.35 -22.79
CA VAL A 83 -10.15 7.88 -22.71
C VAL A 83 -9.79 7.60 -21.26
N GLN A 84 -9.12 6.47 -21.01
CA GLN A 84 -8.57 6.12 -19.70
C GLN A 84 -7.05 6.01 -19.78
N THR A 85 -6.35 6.48 -18.75
CA THR A 85 -4.90 6.28 -18.59
C THR A 85 -4.64 5.52 -17.29
N ILE A 86 -4.11 4.31 -17.42
CA ILE A 86 -3.64 3.48 -16.30
C ILE A 86 -2.13 3.58 -16.27
N MET A 87 -1.59 4.09 -15.16
CA MET A 87 -0.17 4.21 -14.89
C MET A 87 0.28 3.05 -14.01
N VAL A 88 1.34 2.35 -14.39
CA VAL A 88 1.94 1.26 -13.62
C VAL A 88 3.33 1.68 -13.18
N TYR A 89 3.51 1.88 -11.89
CA TYR A 89 4.82 2.13 -11.29
C TYR A 89 5.43 0.79 -10.89
N LEU A 90 6.29 0.28 -11.75
CA LEU A 90 6.81 -1.09 -11.69
C LEU A 90 8.23 -1.07 -11.15
N VAL A 91 8.36 -1.36 -9.84
CA VAL A 91 9.65 -1.51 -9.17
C VAL A 91 10.06 -2.98 -9.27
N GLY A 92 10.97 -3.31 -10.20
CA GLY A 92 11.27 -4.71 -10.51
C GLY A 92 11.86 -5.52 -9.37
N SER A 93 12.69 -4.90 -8.54
CA SER A 93 13.33 -5.53 -7.37
C SER A 93 13.98 -6.90 -7.67
N ASP A 94 14.13 -7.75 -6.65
CA ASP A 94 14.52 -9.16 -6.80
C ASP A 94 13.40 -10.01 -7.43
N LEU A 95 12.16 -9.52 -7.44
CA LEU A 95 11.06 -10.18 -8.14
C LEU A 95 11.32 -10.25 -9.66
N GLU A 96 11.96 -9.24 -10.23
CA GLU A 96 12.38 -9.27 -11.62
C GLU A 96 13.78 -9.89 -11.76
N SER A 97 14.77 -9.42 -10.98
CA SER A 97 16.16 -9.81 -11.20
C SER A 97 16.43 -11.31 -10.93
N ASP A 98 15.76 -11.91 -9.94
CA ASP A 98 15.88 -13.32 -9.59
C ASP A 98 14.84 -14.22 -10.28
N TYR A 99 13.62 -13.69 -10.56
CA TYR A 99 12.49 -14.52 -10.96
C TYR A 99 11.83 -14.12 -12.29
N GLY A 100 12.03 -12.88 -12.77
CA GLY A 100 11.42 -12.40 -14.02
C GLY A 100 9.92 -12.13 -13.93
N ASN A 101 9.40 -11.89 -12.72
CA ASN A 101 7.95 -11.74 -12.51
C ASN A 101 7.41 -10.49 -13.19
N ALA A 102 8.12 -9.36 -13.13
CA ALA A 102 7.70 -8.14 -13.82
C ALA A 102 7.64 -8.34 -15.35
N SER A 103 8.61 -9.05 -15.91
CA SER A 103 8.61 -9.42 -17.34
C SER A 103 7.40 -10.29 -17.70
N LEU A 104 6.98 -11.22 -16.83
CA LEU A 104 5.81 -12.07 -17.04
C LEU A 104 4.51 -11.25 -17.02
N ASP A 105 4.36 -10.33 -16.08
CA ASP A 105 3.16 -9.49 -15.98
C ASP A 105 3.05 -8.51 -17.15
N LEU A 106 4.18 -8.00 -17.64
CA LEU A 106 4.19 -7.25 -18.89
C LEU A 106 3.74 -8.09 -20.09
N ASP A 107 4.06 -9.39 -20.13
CA ASP A 107 3.56 -10.33 -21.16
C ASP A 107 2.05 -10.57 -21.02
N GLU A 108 1.53 -10.62 -19.78
CA GLU A 108 0.09 -10.73 -19.53
C GLU A 108 -0.67 -9.48 -19.97
N MET A 109 -0.15 -8.28 -19.64
CA MET A 109 -0.73 -7.01 -20.09
C MET A 109 -0.80 -6.95 -21.63
N GLU A 110 0.26 -7.37 -22.35
CA GLU A 110 0.25 -7.45 -23.82
C GLU A 110 -0.77 -8.46 -24.34
N ALA A 111 -0.90 -9.60 -23.65
CA ALA A 111 -1.81 -10.67 -24.06
C ALA A 111 -3.29 -10.35 -23.78
N ALA A 112 -3.59 -9.41 -22.89
CA ALA A 112 -4.96 -9.01 -22.54
C ALA A 112 -5.75 -8.46 -23.74
N GLY A 113 -5.08 -7.86 -24.72
CA GLY A 113 -5.71 -7.37 -25.96
C GLY A 113 -6.52 -6.10 -25.71
N VAL A 114 -5.92 -5.15 -25.03
CA VAL A 114 -6.47 -3.83 -24.70
C VAL A 114 -6.85 -3.05 -25.97
N ASP A 115 -7.98 -2.33 -25.94
CA ASP A 115 -8.29 -1.29 -26.94
C ASP A 115 -7.41 -0.06 -26.72
N THR A 116 -6.25 -0.04 -27.37
CA THR A 116 -5.27 1.04 -27.24
C THR A 116 -5.66 2.35 -27.90
N ALA A 117 -6.80 2.41 -28.57
CA ALA A 117 -7.35 3.67 -29.10
C ALA A 117 -7.99 4.54 -28.00
N HIS A 118 -8.48 3.91 -26.93
CA HIS A 118 -9.19 4.58 -25.83
C HIS A 118 -8.49 4.38 -24.48
N ASN A 119 -7.50 3.50 -24.40
CA ASN A 119 -6.87 3.14 -23.16
C ASN A 119 -5.34 3.22 -23.26
N ASN A 120 -4.74 4.16 -22.52
CA ASN A 120 -3.30 4.27 -22.38
C ASN A 120 -2.85 3.42 -21.18
N ILE A 121 -2.00 2.44 -21.43
CA ILE A 121 -1.31 1.70 -20.36
C ILE A 121 0.15 2.14 -20.38
N LEU A 122 0.54 2.92 -19.38
CA LEU A 122 1.90 3.43 -19.21
C LEU A 122 2.58 2.68 -18.08
N VAL A 123 3.77 2.16 -18.32
CA VAL A 123 4.57 1.50 -17.30
C VAL A 123 5.87 2.26 -17.10
N TYR A 124 6.20 2.64 -15.87
CA TYR A 124 7.53 3.12 -15.51
C TYR A 124 8.31 1.99 -14.84
N ALA A 125 9.22 1.41 -15.59
CA ALA A 125 9.98 0.23 -15.20
C ALA A 125 11.37 0.62 -14.72
N GLY A 126 11.73 0.24 -13.48
CA GLY A 126 13.03 0.48 -12.87
C GLY A 126 13.25 -0.39 -11.63
N GLY A 127 14.26 -0.12 -10.83
CA GLY A 127 14.46 -0.71 -9.49
C GLY A 127 15.05 -2.13 -9.46
N ALA A 128 15.05 -2.88 -10.55
CA ALA A 128 15.72 -4.18 -10.65
C ALA A 128 17.20 -4.03 -11.00
N SER A 129 18.07 -4.87 -10.43
CA SER A 129 19.48 -4.88 -10.75
C SER A 129 19.78 -5.54 -12.11
N GLU A 130 18.92 -6.45 -12.56
CA GLU A 130 18.95 -7.14 -13.86
C GLU A 130 17.52 -7.38 -14.34
N TRP A 131 17.27 -7.18 -15.63
CA TRP A 131 15.99 -7.50 -16.26
C TRP A 131 16.12 -8.78 -17.09
N GLN A 132 15.14 -9.68 -16.95
CA GLN A 132 15.21 -11.01 -17.58
C GLN A 132 14.83 -10.98 -19.05
N ASP A 133 14.02 -10.01 -19.48
CA ASP A 133 13.55 -9.90 -20.86
C ASP A 133 13.41 -8.44 -21.32
N ARG A 134 12.89 -8.23 -22.53
CA ARG A 134 12.49 -6.96 -23.19
C ARG A 134 13.62 -5.97 -23.48
N GLY A 135 14.86 -6.32 -23.15
CA GLY A 135 16.02 -5.46 -23.38
C GLY A 135 16.06 -4.24 -22.46
N LEU A 136 15.33 -4.28 -21.33
CA LEU A 136 15.44 -3.33 -20.25
C LEU A 136 16.79 -3.51 -19.52
N SER A 137 17.23 -2.48 -18.82
CA SER A 137 18.54 -2.46 -18.15
C SER A 137 18.39 -2.02 -16.70
N GLY A 138 19.13 -2.64 -15.79
CA GLY A 138 19.21 -2.20 -14.39
C GLY A 138 19.89 -0.83 -14.21
N ASP A 139 20.59 -0.32 -15.22
CA ASP A 139 21.21 1.01 -15.20
C ASP A 139 20.29 2.12 -15.70
N GLU A 140 19.03 1.80 -16.05
CA GLU A 140 18.07 2.72 -16.66
C GLU A 140 16.67 2.53 -16.06
N CYS A 141 15.87 3.62 -16.02
CA CYS A 141 14.44 3.58 -15.85
C CYS A 141 13.75 3.92 -17.17
N THR A 142 12.74 3.15 -17.56
CA THR A 142 12.13 3.28 -18.90
C THR A 142 10.62 3.44 -18.78
N VAL A 143 10.06 4.46 -19.46
CA VAL A 143 8.61 4.58 -19.68
C VAL A 143 8.24 3.74 -20.90
N LEU A 144 7.34 2.78 -20.69
CA LEU A 144 6.78 1.93 -21.72
C LEU A 144 5.34 2.32 -21.98
N LEU A 145 4.91 2.28 -23.26
CA LEU A 145 3.52 2.43 -23.67
C LEU A 145 3.03 1.16 -24.36
N LEU A 146 1.89 0.64 -23.93
CA LEU A 146 1.24 -0.48 -24.59
C LEU A 146 0.62 0.00 -25.91
N THR A 147 0.97 -0.69 -26.99
CA THR A 147 0.44 -0.49 -28.35
C THR A 147 -0.19 -1.77 -28.88
N ASP A 148 -0.85 -1.70 -30.03
CA ASP A 148 -1.41 -2.89 -30.73
C ASP A 148 -0.35 -3.97 -31.04
N THR A 149 0.93 -3.66 -30.93
CA THR A 149 2.04 -4.56 -31.22
C THR A 149 2.86 -4.94 -29.99
N GLY A 150 2.41 -4.58 -28.81
CA GLY A 150 3.08 -4.76 -27.52
C GLY A 150 3.66 -3.46 -26.97
N PHE A 151 4.39 -3.57 -25.86
CA PHE A 151 5.04 -2.43 -25.23
C PHE A 151 6.18 -1.86 -26.10
N VAL A 152 6.20 -0.54 -26.18
CA VAL A 152 7.29 0.21 -26.82
C VAL A 152 7.88 1.22 -25.84
N PRO A 153 9.21 1.40 -25.78
CA PRO A 153 9.80 2.44 -24.95
C PRO A 153 9.52 3.80 -25.57
N VAL A 154 8.96 4.72 -24.78
CA VAL A 154 8.65 6.09 -25.19
C VAL A 154 9.61 7.11 -24.59
N ASP A 155 10.17 6.80 -23.41
CA ASP A 155 11.26 7.58 -22.82
C ASP A 155 12.18 6.69 -21.97
N THR A 156 13.43 7.11 -21.75
CA THR A 156 14.42 6.37 -20.97
C THR A 156 15.32 7.34 -20.21
N TYR A 157 15.51 7.09 -18.93
CA TYR A 157 16.32 7.88 -18.01
C TYR A 157 17.45 7.03 -17.45
N PRO A 158 18.57 7.60 -17.00
CA PRO A 158 19.49 6.88 -16.13
C PRO A 158 18.75 6.32 -14.93
N ALA A 159 19.25 5.24 -14.30
CA ALA A 159 18.61 4.66 -13.14
C ALA A 159 18.30 5.72 -12.08
N GLU A 160 17.04 5.83 -11.72
CA GLU A 160 16.50 6.69 -10.67
C GLU A 160 16.11 5.84 -9.48
N ASN A 161 16.15 6.41 -8.29
CA ASN A 161 15.70 5.72 -7.08
C ASN A 161 14.16 5.58 -7.09
N MET A 162 13.68 4.35 -7.30
CA MET A 162 12.25 4.07 -7.32
C MET A 162 11.61 4.16 -5.91
N GLY A 163 12.39 4.23 -4.83
CA GLY A 163 11.95 4.55 -3.47
C GLY A 163 11.91 6.05 -3.17
N ASP A 164 12.21 6.94 -4.12
CA ASP A 164 12.17 8.39 -3.93
C ASP A 164 10.80 8.95 -4.34
N PRO A 165 10.08 9.69 -3.46
CA PRO A 165 8.77 10.29 -3.77
C PRO A 165 8.81 11.20 -5.01
N LEU A 166 9.95 11.83 -5.29
CA LEU A 166 10.12 12.64 -6.49
C LEU A 166 10.05 11.80 -7.78
N THR A 167 10.59 10.58 -7.76
CA THR A 167 10.56 9.67 -8.92
C THR A 167 9.12 9.27 -9.23
N LEU A 168 8.33 8.85 -8.22
CA LEU A 168 6.91 8.53 -8.40
C LEU A 168 6.11 9.76 -8.87
N SER A 169 6.26 10.92 -8.22
CA SER A 169 5.54 12.14 -8.61
C SER A 169 5.89 12.60 -10.01
N SER A 170 7.15 12.45 -10.44
CA SER A 170 7.57 12.77 -11.80
C SER A 170 6.92 11.88 -12.84
N PHE A 171 6.80 10.58 -12.58
CA PHE A 171 6.08 9.65 -13.45
C PHE A 171 4.58 9.97 -13.54
N LEU A 172 3.93 10.25 -12.42
CA LEU A 172 2.51 10.61 -12.42
C LEU A 172 2.27 11.92 -13.21
N ASN A 173 3.11 12.94 -12.99
CA ASN A 173 3.06 14.19 -13.74
C ASN A 173 3.29 13.94 -15.26
N TYR A 174 4.20 13.04 -15.61
CA TYR A 174 4.41 12.62 -17.00
C TYR A 174 3.11 12.04 -17.60
N GLY A 175 2.42 11.16 -16.88
CA GLY A 175 1.13 10.61 -17.31
C GLY A 175 0.07 11.69 -17.53
N PHE A 176 -0.08 12.62 -16.58
CA PHE A 176 -1.05 13.72 -16.70
C PHE A 176 -0.74 14.68 -17.84
N ASP A 177 0.55 15.02 -18.04
CA ASP A 177 0.97 16.02 -19.02
C ASP A 177 0.95 15.51 -20.48
N PHE A 178 1.31 14.24 -20.68
CA PHE A 178 1.50 13.68 -22.00
C PHE A 178 0.42 12.69 -22.46
N PHE A 179 -0.41 12.20 -21.54
CA PHE A 179 -1.48 11.24 -21.82
C PHE A 179 -2.80 11.71 -21.20
N PRO A 180 -3.35 12.85 -21.67
CA PRO A 180 -4.59 13.38 -21.14
C PRO A 180 -5.75 12.41 -21.35
N ALA A 181 -6.58 12.23 -20.31
CA ALA A 181 -7.65 11.27 -20.26
C ALA A 181 -8.84 11.78 -19.44
N ASP A 182 -10.00 11.15 -19.60
CA ASP A 182 -11.20 11.40 -18.80
C ASP A 182 -11.09 10.74 -17.41
N SER A 183 -10.29 9.66 -17.31
CA SER A 183 -10.03 8.96 -16.05
C SER A 183 -8.57 8.52 -15.95
N TYR A 184 -8.03 8.58 -14.73
CA TYR A 184 -6.67 8.14 -14.43
C TYR A 184 -6.68 7.13 -13.28
N SER A 185 -5.82 6.12 -13.38
CA SER A 185 -5.63 5.11 -12.34
C SER A 185 -4.16 4.74 -12.20
N LEU A 186 -3.78 4.20 -11.04
CA LEU A 186 -2.40 3.84 -10.71
C LEU A 186 -2.34 2.40 -10.20
N ILE A 187 -1.37 1.65 -10.69
CA ILE A 187 -0.95 0.36 -10.11
C ILE A 187 0.47 0.53 -9.55
N LEU A 188 0.65 0.14 -8.31
CA LEU A 188 1.92 0.08 -7.61
C LEU A 188 2.32 -1.40 -7.52
N TRP A 189 3.35 -1.79 -8.27
CA TRP A 189 3.77 -3.19 -8.46
C TRP A 189 5.13 -3.46 -7.83
N ASP A 190 5.21 -4.25 -6.77
CA ASP A 190 6.42 -4.83 -6.15
C ASP A 190 6.07 -5.48 -4.80
N HIS A 191 7.06 -5.60 -3.91
CA HIS A 191 6.89 -5.93 -2.50
C HIS A 191 6.06 -4.88 -1.76
N GLY A 192 5.26 -5.35 -0.81
CA GLY A 192 4.57 -4.53 0.17
C GLY A 192 4.91 -4.99 1.59
N GLY A 193 5.10 -4.02 2.50
CA GLY A 193 5.44 -4.24 3.89
C GLY A 193 4.38 -3.71 4.87
N GLY A 194 3.17 -3.46 4.38
CA GLY A 194 2.12 -2.82 5.16
C GLY A 194 2.47 -1.37 5.54
N PRO A 195 1.71 -0.77 6.47
CA PRO A 195 1.85 0.67 6.73
C PRO A 195 3.16 1.07 7.41
N VAL A 196 3.83 0.16 8.11
CA VAL A 196 5.05 0.49 8.86
C VAL A 196 6.29 0.48 7.96
N LEU A 197 6.35 -0.46 7.02
CA LEU A 197 7.50 -0.58 6.12
C LEU A 197 7.27 0.12 4.78
N GLY A 198 6.02 0.22 4.32
CA GLY A 198 5.70 0.88 3.07
C GLY A 198 5.71 -0.06 1.85
N TYR A 199 6.07 0.47 0.68
CA TYR A 199 5.94 -0.16 -0.62
C TYR A 199 7.21 0.03 -1.47
N GLY A 200 7.50 -0.97 -2.30
CA GLY A 200 8.48 -0.90 -3.37
C GLY A 200 9.93 -0.98 -2.89
N VAL A 201 10.67 -1.98 -3.35
CA VAL A 201 12.08 -2.17 -2.94
C VAL A 201 12.97 -1.98 -4.15
N ASP A 202 13.65 -0.86 -4.22
CA ASP A 202 14.68 -0.63 -5.22
C ASP A 202 15.97 -1.36 -4.85
N GLU A 203 16.34 -2.39 -5.60
CA GLU A 203 17.58 -3.15 -5.36
C GLU A 203 18.85 -2.31 -5.52
N ASN A 204 18.84 -1.35 -6.45
CA ASN A 204 20.02 -0.57 -6.81
C ASN A 204 20.33 0.48 -5.75
N PHE A 205 19.28 1.15 -5.23
CA PHE A 205 19.39 2.21 -4.23
C PHE A 205 19.15 1.68 -2.81
N ARG A 206 18.53 0.49 -2.66
CA ARG A 206 18.15 -0.12 -1.37
C ARG A 206 17.23 0.80 -0.59
N ASP A 207 16.21 1.24 -1.24
CA ASP A 207 15.26 2.20 -0.74
C ASP A 207 13.82 1.73 -1.05
N LEU A 208 12.85 2.33 -0.40
CA LEU A 208 11.42 2.04 -0.57
C LEU A 208 10.61 3.29 -0.23
N LEU A 209 9.37 3.35 -0.71
CA LEU A 209 8.43 4.42 -0.38
C LEU A 209 7.70 4.12 0.93
N THR A 210 7.97 4.92 1.96
CA THR A 210 7.17 4.96 3.18
C THR A 210 5.81 5.61 2.93
N LEU A 211 4.85 5.49 3.86
CA LEU A 211 3.52 6.08 3.66
C LEU A 211 3.54 7.61 3.59
N ASP A 212 4.43 8.26 4.29
CA ASP A 212 4.64 9.71 4.21
C ASP A 212 5.22 10.14 2.86
N GLU A 213 6.18 9.40 2.32
CA GLU A 213 6.74 9.63 0.99
C GLU A 213 5.71 9.34 -0.12
N LEU A 214 4.89 8.30 0.04
CA LEU A 214 3.76 8.06 -0.86
C LEU A 214 2.76 9.22 -0.83
N SER A 215 2.44 9.74 0.35
CA SER A 215 1.58 10.93 0.50
C SER A 215 2.20 12.17 -0.16
N GLU A 216 3.52 12.37 -0.01
CA GLU A 216 4.25 13.47 -0.66
C GLU A 216 4.17 13.35 -2.19
N ALA A 217 4.48 12.17 -2.74
CA ALA A 217 4.44 11.93 -4.18
C ALA A 217 3.05 12.18 -4.78
N LEU A 218 1.99 11.71 -4.12
CA LEU A 218 0.61 11.93 -4.54
C LEU A 218 0.19 13.41 -4.40
N GLY A 219 0.66 14.08 -3.35
CA GLY A 219 0.42 15.52 -3.14
C GLY A 219 1.03 16.38 -4.22
N ASP A 220 2.28 16.07 -4.62
CA ASP A 220 3.05 16.82 -5.63
C ASP A 220 2.65 16.49 -7.07
N SER A 221 1.80 15.48 -7.27
CA SER A 221 1.26 15.09 -8.58
C SER A 221 -0.27 15.20 -8.62
N VAL A 222 -0.99 14.22 -8.14
CA VAL A 222 -2.47 14.15 -8.13
C VAL A 222 -3.07 15.39 -7.47
N GLY A 223 -2.54 15.78 -6.30
CA GLY A 223 -2.96 16.97 -5.57
C GLY A 223 -2.69 18.27 -6.36
N ALA A 224 -1.54 18.37 -7.00
CA ALA A 224 -1.15 19.54 -7.80
C ALA A 224 -2.06 19.70 -9.05
N HIS A 225 -2.43 18.61 -9.71
CA HIS A 225 -3.36 18.59 -10.84
C HIS A 225 -4.83 18.74 -10.42
N MET A 226 -5.14 18.62 -9.12
CA MET A 226 -6.52 18.64 -8.58
C MET A 226 -7.44 17.62 -9.26
N THR A 227 -6.89 16.49 -9.66
CA THR A 227 -7.60 15.41 -10.34
C THR A 227 -7.44 14.16 -9.49
N LYS A 228 -8.53 13.66 -8.87
CA LYS A 228 -8.48 12.38 -8.18
C LYS A 228 -8.29 11.25 -9.18
N LEU A 229 -7.49 10.27 -8.79
CA LEU A 229 -7.44 8.99 -9.49
C LEU A 229 -8.76 8.23 -9.28
N GLU A 230 -9.20 7.51 -10.29
CA GLU A 230 -10.39 6.67 -10.15
C GLU A 230 -10.12 5.52 -9.18
N TRP A 231 -8.94 4.89 -9.30
CA TRP A 231 -8.49 3.90 -8.32
C TRP A 231 -6.96 3.85 -8.24
N ILE A 232 -6.46 3.38 -7.08
CA ILE A 232 -5.07 2.99 -6.85
C ILE A 232 -5.07 1.52 -6.47
N GLY A 233 -4.29 0.72 -7.18
CA GLY A 233 -4.07 -0.68 -6.90
C GLY A 233 -2.67 -0.97 -6.38
N PHE A 234 -2.56 -1.88 -5.43
CA PHE A 234 -1.29 -2.45 -4.99
C PHE A 234 -1.24 -3.92 -5.39
N ASP A 235 -0.52 -4.22 -6.45
CA ASP A 235 -0.04 -5.57 -6.73
C ASP A 235 1.17 -5.82 -5.84
N ALA A 236 0.88 -5.98 -4.55
CA ALA A 236 1.85 -5.98 -3.46
C ALA A 236 1.24 -6.49 -2.15
N CYS A 237 2.07 -7.14 -1.33
CA CYS A 237 1.70 -7.72 -0.05
C CYS A 237 1.20 -6.67 0.96
N LEU A 238 0.19 -7.00 1.80
CA LEU A 238 -0.14 -6.34 3.08
C LEU A 238 -0.64 -4.89 2.99
N MET A 239 -0.96 -4.36 1.80
CA MET A 239 -1.29 -2.94 1.65
C MET A 239 -2.77 -2.61 1.92
N SER A 240 -3.68 -3.60 2.08
CA SER A 240 -5.06 -3.33 2.47
C SER A 240 -5.16 -3.05 3.97
N SER A 241 -4.83 -1.81 4.37
CA SER A 241 -4.96 -1.34 5.75
C SER A 241 -5.58 0.05 5.85
N LEU A 242 -6.18 0.34 7.01
CA LEU A 242 -6.78 1.65 7.27
C LEU A 242 -5.77 2.79 7.24
N GLU A 243 -4.54 2.53 7.63
CA GLU A 243 -3.45 3.50 7.58
C GLU A 243 -3.11 3.86 6.13
N VAL A 244 -3.03 2.87 5.24
CA VAL A 244 -2.84 3.10 3.79
C VAL A 244 -4.04 3.85 3.22
N VAL A 245 -5.27 3.45 3.57
CA VAL A 245 -6.50 4.15 3.17
C VAL A 245 -6.46 5.61 3.59
N SER A 246 -5.98 5.93 4.79
CA SER A 246 -5.89 7.31 5.28
C SER A 246 -5.00 8.20 4.41
N VAL A 247 -3.93 7.64 3.87
CA VAL A 247 -3.01 8.33 2.95
C VAL A 247 -3.65 8.53 1.58
N LEU A 248 -4.39 7.54 1.07
CA LEU A 248 -4.90 7.54 -0.30
C LEU A 248 -6.23 8.30 -0.46
N ALA A 249 -7.05 8.39 0.59
CA ALA A 249 -8.39 8.96 0.54
C ALA A 249 -8.47 10.38 -0.06
N PRO A 250 -7.48 11.28 0.12
CA PRO A 250 -7.47 12.57 -0.56
C PRO A 250 -7.27 12.48 -2.08
N TYR A 251 -6.64 11.40 -2.58
CA TYR A 251 -6.08 11.32 -3.94
C TYR A 251 -6.78 10.34 -4.87
N ALA A 252 -7.55 9.39 -4.35
CA ALA A 252 -8.27 8.43 -5.17
C ALA A 252 -9.70 8.18 -4.68
N ASN A 253 -10.55 7.60 -5.55
CA ASN A 253 -11.90 7.19 -5.19
C ASN A 253 -11.93 5.79 -4.61
N TYR A 254 -11.10 4.87 -5.13
CA TYR A 254 -11.04 3.48 -4.69
C TYR A 254 -9.61 3.01 -4.49
N MET A 255 -9.42 2.04 -3.60
CA MET A 255 -8.18 1.29 -3.42
C MET A 255 -8.43 -0.20 -3.67
N ILE A 256 -7.52 -0.86 -4.39
CA ILE A 256 -7.52 -2.32 -4.53
C ILE A 256 -6.22 -2.86 -3.94
N ALA A 257 -6.32 -3.71 -2.90
CA ALA A 257 -5.14 -4.20 -2.20
C ALA A 257 -5.42 -5.49 -1.40
N SER A 258 -4.36 -6.20 -1.02
CA SER A 258 -4.41 -7.41 -0.23
C SER A 258 -4.14 -7.16 1.25
N GLN A 259 -4.88 -7.88 2.14
CA GLN A 259 -4.57 -7.93 3.58
C GLN A 259 -3.41 -8.89 3.87
N GLU A 260 -3.31 -9.99 3.10
CA GLU A 260 -2.28 -11.03 3.25
C GLU A 260 -1.13 -10.76 2.27
N THR A 261 -0.07 -11.52 2.40
CA THR A 261 0.99 -11.54 1.39
C THR A 261 0.47 -12.16 0.10
N GLU A 262 0.85 -11.57 -1.01
CA GLU A 262 0.51 -12.09 -2.32
C GLU A 262 1.53 -13.15 -2.78
N PRO A 263 1.07 -14.19 -3.47
CA PRO A 263 1.98 -15.15 -4.10
C PRO A 263 2.83 -14.46 -5.18
N GLY A 264 4.01 -14.98 -5.45
CA GLY A 264 4.95 -14.39 -6.40
C GLY A 264 4.48 -14.30 -7.87
N TRP A 265 3.28 -14.78 -8.19
CA TRP A 265 2.67 -14.53 -9.50
C TRP A 265 1.81 -13.26 -9.55
N GLY A 266 1.59 -12.57 -8.42
CA GLY A 266 0.87 -11.29 -8.34
C GLY A 266 -0.56 -11.34 -8.89
N TRP A 267 -1.00 -10.23 -9.44
CA TRP A 267 -2.29 -10.11 -10.10
C TRP A 267 -2.26 -10.80 -11.47
N ASN A 268 -3.44 -11.19 -11.98
CA ASN A 268 -3.59 -11.63 -13.36
C ASN A 268 -4.13 -10.48 -14.20
N TYR A 269 -3.33 -9.97 -15.11
CA TYR A 269 -3.65 -8.78 -15.91
C TYR A 269 -4.67 -9.02 -17.03
N ASP A 270 -5.33 -10.17 -17.07
CA ASP A 270 -6.47 -10.47 -17.98
C ASP A 270 -7.65 -9.48 -17.79
N PHE A 271 -7.79 -8.86 -16.60
CA PHE A 271 -8.79 -7.83 -16.33
C PHE A 271 -8.68 -6.62 -17.27
N LEU A 272 -7.52 -6.32 -17.79
CA LEU A 272 -7.33 -5.25 -18.78
C LEU A 272 -8.13 -5.50 -20.08
N SER A 273 -8.56 -6.73 -20.33
CA SER A 273 -9.42 -7.06 -21.48
C SER A 273 -10.85 -6.53 -21.36
N GLU A 274 -11.26 -6.06 -20.20
CA GLU A 274 -12.58 -5.47 -19.98
C GLU A 274 -12.60 -3.96 -20.35
N LEU A 275 -11.40 -3.34 -20.51
CA LEU A 275 -11.27 -1.95 -20.94
C LEU A 275 -11.90 -1.73 -22.33
N SER A 276 -12.59 -0.60 -22.49
CA SER A 276 -13.37 -0.27 -23.70
C SER A 276 -13.27 1.22 -24.01
N ASP A 277 -14.18 1.73 -24.86
CA ASP A 277 -14.35 3.12 -25.20
C ASP A 277 -15.25 3.92 -24.21
N GLU A 278 -15.57 3.31 -23.05
CA GLU A 278 -16.26 3.93 -21.93
C GLU A 278 -15.40 3.77 -20.66
N VAL A 279 -15.32 4.81 -19.84
CA VAL A 279 -14.63 4.75 -18.53
C VAL A 279 -15.32 3.72 -17.64
N ILE A 280 -14.55 2.79 -17.10
CA ILE A 280 -15.04 1.80 -16.14
C ILE A 280 -14.96 2.41 -14.74
N PRO A 281 -16.08 2.51 -13.98
CA PRO A 281 -16.06 2.94 -12.59
C PRO A 281 -15.14 2.06 -11.73
N GLY A 282 -14.47 2.68 -10.74
CA GLY A 282 -13.45 2.00 -9.95
C GLY A 282 -13.97 0.84 -9.11
N ASP A 283 -15.23 0.87 -8.65
CA ASP A 283 -15.89 -0.25 -7.99
C ASP A 283 -16.07 -1.46 -8.92
N VAL A 284 -16.44 -1.21 -10.18
CA VAL A 284 -16.59 -2.25 -11.20
C VAL A 284 -15.23 -2.80 -11.63
N MET A 285 -14.22 -1.93 -11.80
CA MET A 285 -12.87 -2.37 -12.11
C MET A 285 -12.28 -3.18 -10.94
N GLY A 286 -12.54 -2.77 -9.70
CA GLY A 286 -12.15 -3.52 -8.51
C GLY A 286 -12.74 -4.93 -8.48
N GLU A 287 -14.01 -5.11 -8.86
CA GLU A 287 -14.63 -6.44 -8.98
C GLU A 287 -13.90 -7.29 -10.05
N TYR A 288 -13.56 -6.72 -11.22
CA TYR A 288 -12.83 -7.45 -12.27
C TYR A 288 -11.43 -7.87 -11.82
N ILE A 289 -10.69 -6.99 -11.13
CA ILE A 289 -9.35 -7.28 -10.63
C ILE A 289 -9.41 -8.39 -9.57
N VAL A 290 -10.30 -8.27 -8.58
CA VAL A 290 -10.47 -9.27 -7.51
C VAL A 290 -10.89 -10.63 -8.09
N ASP A 291 -11.87 -10.66 -8.99
CA ASP A 291 -12.31 -11.91 -9.62
C ASP A 291 -11.19 -12.55 -10.45
N SER A 292 -10.43 -11.74 -11.22
CA SER A 292 -9.30 -12.22 -12.02
C SER A 292 -8.22 -12.86 -11.15
N TYR A 293 -7.86 -12.20 -10.04
CA TYR A 293 -6.88 -12.70 -9.07
C TYR A 293 -7.33 -14.00 -8.40
N MET A 294 -8.57 -14.06 -7.91
CA MET A 294 -9.12 -15.24 -7.24
C MET A 294 -9.30 -16.42 -8.20
N ASP A 295 -9.83 -16.18 -9.41
CA ASP A 295 -9.99 -17.20 -10.46
C ASP A 295 -8.62 -17.79 -10.86
N TYR A 296 -7.57 -16.95 -10.93
CA TYR A 296 -6.22 -17.39 -11.26
C TYR A 296 -5.60 -18.21 -10.13
N GLY A 297 -5.76 -17.78 -8.88
CA GLY A 297 -5.34 -18.55 -7.72
C GLY A 297 -6.01 -19.94 -7.65
N GLU A 298 -7.33 -20.03 -7.86
CA GLU A 298 -8.05 -21.30 -7.92
C GLU A 298 -7.49 -22.20 -9.05
N TYR A 299 -7.23 -21.62 -10.23
CA TYR A 299 -6.60 -22.35 -11.33
C TYR A 299 -5.22 -22.88 -10.96
N VAL A 300 -4.36 -22.07 -10.34
CA VAL A 300 -3.02 -22.50 -9.91
C VAL A 300 -3.11 -23.64 -8.90
N PHE A 301 -4.01 -23.55 -7.91
CA PHE A 301 -4.14 -24.58 -6.86
C PHE A 301 -4.71 -25.90 -7.40
N ASP A 302 -5.62 -25.85 -8.38
CA ASP A 302 -6.16 -27.04 -9.02
C ASP A 302 -5.09 -27.84 -9.78
N TYR A 303 -4.17 -27.14 -10.46
CA TYR A 303 -3.10 -27.79 -11.23
C TYR A 303 -1.83 -28.04 -10.43
N TYR A 304 -1.58 -27.21 -9.42
CA TYR A 304 -0.38 -27.26 -8.58
C TYR A 304 -0.73 -27.14 -7.09
N PRO A 305 -1.35 -28.18 -6.48
CA PRO A 305 -1.80 -28.11 -5.08
C PRO A 305 -0.72 -27.83 -4.04
N ASN A 306 0.55 -28.01 -4.41
CA ASN A 306 1.70 -27.70 -3.56
C ASN A 306 2.06 -26.19 -3.55
N LEU A 307 1.39 -25.40 -4.35
CA LEU A 307 1.49 -23.94 -4.38
C LEU A 307 0.30 -23.26 -3.72
N TYR A 308 -0.53 -24.03 -3.00
CA TYR A 308 -1.64 -23.44 -2.24
C TYR A 308 -1.11 -22.32 -1.34
N SER A 309 -1.77 -21.18 -1.40
CA SER A 309 -1.49 -19.99 -0.62
C SER A 309 -2.78 -19.40 -0.09
N ASP A 310 -2.69 -18.68 0.99
CA ASP A 310 -3.77 -17.83 1.45
C ASP A 310 -3.88 -16.63 0.49
N LEU A 311 -5.09 -16.28 0.08
CA LEU A 311 -5.39 -15.21 -0.84
C LEU A 311 -6.38 -14.24 -0.23
N THR A 312 -6.13 -12.97 -0.37
CA THR A 312 -7.06 -11.88 -0.07
C THR A 312 -6.88 -10.78 -1.12
N LEU A 313 -7.95 -10.20 -1.60
CA LEU A 313 -7.89 -8.96 -2.39
C LEU A 313 -9.22 -8.23 -2.22
N SER A 314 -9.17 -6.92 -2.01
CA SER A 314 -10.38 -6.14 -1.71
C SER A 314 -10.38 -4.81 -2.43
N CYS A 315 -11.56 -4.38 -2.88
CA CYS A 315 -11.84 -3.04 -3.38
C CYS A 315 -12.48 -2.21 -2.26
N ILE A 316 -11.85 -1.10 -1.92
CA ILE A 316 -12.21 -0.21 -0.81
C ILE A 316 -12.66 1.14 -1.37
N ASP A 317 -13.85 1.62 -0.99
CA ASP A 317 -14.33 2.98 -1.27
C ASP A 317 -13.66 3.97 -0.32
N LEU A 318 -12.73 4.75 -0.84
CA LEU A 318 -11.99 5.75 -0.08
C LEU A 318 -12.85 6.96 0.32
N ASN A 319 -14.00 7.16 -0.31
CA ASN A 319 -14.90 8.26 0.04
C ASN A 319 -15.71 7.95 1.32
N ALA A 320 -15.84 6.68 1.69
CA ALA A 320 -16.47 6.24 2.94
C ALA A 320 -15.51 6.28 4.16
N TYR A 321 -14.21 6.45 3.94
CA TYR A 321 -13.17 6.36 4.97
C TYR A 321 -13.37 7.29 6.15
N ALA A 322 -13.77 8.54 5.93
CA ALA A 322 -13.87 9.53 7.02
C ALA A 322 -14.88 9.12 8.11
N GLU A 323 -15.97 8.45 7.73
CA GLU A 323 -16.96 7.92 8.67
C GLU A 323 -16.38 6.72 9.44
N ALA A 324 -15.63 5.85 8.77
CA ALA A 324 -14.97 4.72 9.41
C ALA A 324 -13.88 5.17 10.40
N GLU A 325 -13.07 6.17 10.04
CA GLU A 325 -12.04 6.72 10.93
C GLU A 325 -12.67 7.34 12.19
N GLU A 326 -13.72 8.15 12.04
CA GLU A 326 -14.43 8.77 13.18
C GLU A 326 -15.00 7.71 14.11
N ALA A 327 -15.69 6.70 13.58
CA ALA A 327 -16.30 5.63 14.37
C ALA A 327 -15.24 4.76 15.08
N LEU A 328 -14.14 4.45 14.42
CA LEU A 328 -13.01 3.73 15.03
C LEU A 328 -12.33 4.55 16.12
N ASN A 329 -12.14 5.84 15.89
CA ASN A 329 -11.54 6.74 16.87
C ASN A 329 -12.40 6.83 18.14
N ASP A 330 -13.72 6.86 18.02
CA ASP A 330 -14.67 6.83 19.13
C ASP A 330 -14.66 5.48 19.87
N TYR A 331 -14.61 4.38 19.12
CA TYR A 331 -14.47 3.05 19.69
C TYR A 331 -13.17 2.89 20.51
N PHE A 332 -12.05 3.35 19.98
CA PHE A 332 -10.76 3.26 20.70
C PHE A 332 -10.71 4.19 21.92
N ALA A 333 -11.40 5.32 21.90
CA ALA A 333 -11.59 6.16 23.09
C ALA A 333 -12.35 5.42 24.21
N GLU A 334 -13.42 4.68 23.86
CA GLU A 334 -14.16 3.84 24.82
C GLU A 334 -13.27 2.70 25.34
N LEU A 335 -12.55 2.03 24.44
CA LEU A 335 -11.68 0.90 24.77
C LEU A 335 -10.54 1.33 25.71
N ASP A 336 -9.88 2.45 25.42
CA ASP A 336 -8.82 3.04 26.24
C ASP A 336 -9.32 3.39 27.66
N THR A 337 -10.50 3.98 27.76
CA THR A 337 -11.14 4.28 29.08
C THR A 337 -11.36 3.01 29.92
N SER A 338 -11.57 1.87 29.29
CA SER A 338 -11.76 0.57 29.93
C SER A 338 -10.44 -0.17 30.21
N LEU A 339 -9.33 0.34 29.71
CA LEU A 339 -8.03 -0.30 29.77
C LEU A 339 -7.42 -0.12 31.16
N ASP A 340 -7.25 -1.24 31.88
CA ASP A 340 -6.58 -1.31 33.16
C ASP A 340 -5.86 -2.67 33.33
N VAL A 341 -5.06 -2.80 34.37
CA VAL A 341 -4.32 -4.02 34.69
C VAL A 341 -5.23 -5.25 34.87
N GLN A 342 -6.52 -5.07 35.20
CA GLN A 342 -7.47 -6.18 35.41
C GLN A 342 -8.07 -6.64 34.08
N ASN A 343 -8.33 -5.71 33.16
CA ASN A 343 -8.91 -5.98 31.82
C ASN A 343 -7.85 -6.36 30.79
N TYR A 344 -6.61 -5.90 30.94
CA TYR A 344 -5.50 -6.18 30.03
C TYR A 344 -5.37 -7.65 29.66
N PRO A 345 -5.39 -8.66 30.60
CA PRO A 345 -5.26 -10.07 30.22
C PRO A 345 -6.42 -10.58 29.34
N ARG A 346 -7.60 -9.93 29.38
CA ARG A 346 -8.73 -10.25 28.49
C ARG A 346 -8.47 -9.71 27.08
N LEU A 347 -8.00 -8.47 27.00
CA LEU A 347 -7.67 -7.83 25.71
C LEU A 347 -6.57 -8.61 24.99
N VAL A 348 -5.49 -8.97 25.70
CA VAL A 348 -4.40 -9.80 25.17
C VAL A 348 -4.91 -11.14 24.62
N ARG A 349 -5.75 -11.84 25.38
CA ARG A 349 -6.31 -13.14 24.92
C ARG A 349 -7.22 -12.98 23.71
N ASN A 350 -7.96 -11.89 23.61
CA ASN A 350 -8.84 -11.64 22.48
C ASN A 350 -8.01 -11.24 21.26
N ARG A 351 -7.04 -10.29 21.40
CA ARG A 351 -6.11 -9.90 20.33
C ARG A 351 -5.36 -11.10 19.74
N ALA A 352 -4.88 -12.02 20.59
CA ALA A 352 -4.19 -13.23 20.16
C ALA A 352 -5.07 -14.24 19.37
N ARG A 353 -6.35 -13.94 19.16
CA ARG A 353 -7.30 -14.76 18.39
C ARG A 353 -7.81 -14.05 17.15
N VAL A 354 -7.54 -12.76 17.03
CA VAL A 354 -7.88 -11.99 15.83
C VAL A 354 -7.12 -12.58 14.66
N ARG A 355 -7.70 -12.54 13.46
CA ARG A 355 -7.00 -12.95 12.24
C ARG A 355 -5.79 -12.03 12.03
N ASP A 356 -4.61 -12.60 12.03
CA ASP A 356 -3.36 -11.95 11.68
C ASP A 356 -3.00 -12.22 10.20
N PHE A 357 -2.26 -11.29 9.59
CA PHE A 357 -1.76 -11.39 8.22
C PHE A 357 -0.23 -11.24 8.19
N GLY A 358 0.42 -11.82 7.19
CA GLY A 358 1.87 -11.73 7.00
C GLY A 358 2.70 -12.47 8.05
N THR A 359 2.10 -13.33 8.86
CA THR A 359 2.82 -14.06 9.92
C THR A 359 3.48 -15.30 9.37
N TYR A 360 4.78 -15.24 9.09
CA TYR A 360 5.58 -16.38 8.61
C TYR A 360 6.29 -17.17 9.72
N SER A 361 6.61 -16.51 10.82
CA SER A 361 7.26 -17.12 11.99
C SER A 361 7.12 -16.19 13.20
N SER A 362 7.47 -16.69 14.39
CA SER A 362 7.52 -15.86 15.61
C SER A 362 8.51 -14.69 15.53
N ASP A 363 9.38 -14.69 14.54
CA ASP A 363 10.45 -13.70 14.38
C ASP A 363 10.07 -12.64 13.31
N MET A 364 8.90 -12.81 12.63
CA MET A 364 8.37 -11.89 11.65
C MET A 364 6.84 -11.84 11.76
N ASP A 365 6.37 -10.92 12.56
CA ASP A 365 4.97 -10.57 12.73
C ASP A 365 4.82 -9.09 12.40
N TYR A 366 4.14 -8.79 11.29
CA TYR A 366 3.84 -7.42 10.87
C TYR A 366 2.76 -6.74 11.71
N GLY A 367 2.16 -7.48 12.65
CA GLY A 367 1.11 -6.96 13.51
C GLY A 367 -0.16 -6.53 12.79
N MET A 368 -0.33 -6.96 11.54
CA MET A 368 -1.51 -6.64 10.75
C MET A 368 -2.66 -7.54 11.15
N VAL A 369 -3.81 -6.96 11.51
CA VAL A 369 -4.99 -7.73 11.91
C VAL A 369 -6.24 -7.27 11.19
N ASP A 370 -7.16 -8.20 10.96
CA ASP A 370 -8.48 -7.89 10.41
C ASP A 370 -9.27 -6.99 11.35
N VAL A 371 -9.77 -5.87 10.83
CA VAL A 371 -10.51 -4.87 11.62
C VAL A 371 -11.85 -5.40 12.09
N LEU A 372 -12.61 -6.06 11.22
CA LEU A 372 -13.95 -6.56 11.57
C LEU A 372 -13.86 -7.68 12.60
N HIS A 373 -12.92 -8.59 12.45
CA HIS A 373 -12.68 -9.65 13.43
C HIS A 373 -12.11 -9.11 14.77
N LEU A 374 -11.31 -8.02 14.71
CA LEU A 374 -10.88 -7.30 15.90
C LEU A 374 -12.07 -6.72 16.65
N LEU A 375 -12.97 -6.01 15.98
CA LEU A 375 -14.17 -5.41 16.56
C LEU A 375 -15.11 -6.48 17.13
N GLU A 376 -15.26 -7.63 16.46
CA GLU A 376 -16.03 -8.76 16.96
C GLU A 376 -15.47 -9.31 18.28
N LEU A 377 -14.17 -9.60 18.35
CA LEU A 377 -13.57 -10.27 19.50
C LEU A 377 -13.24 -9.34 20.66
N VAL A 378 -12.86 -8.08 20.36
CA VAL A 378 -12.39 -7.11 21.35
C VAL A 378 -13.50 -6.14 21.74
N GLY A 379 -14.39 -5.79 20.82
CA GLY A 379 -15.45 -4.79 20.99
C GLY A 379 -16.51 -5.13 22.04
N ASN A 380 -16.63 -6.40 22.45
CA ASN A 380 -17.48 -6.85 23.54
C ASN A 380 -18.96 -6.39 23.43
N ASP A 381 -19.51 -6.41 22.20
CA ASP A 381 -20.88 -6.00 21.85
C ASP A 381 -21.21 -4.54 22.22
N SER A 382 -20.22 -3.63 22.36
CA SER A 382 -20.47 -2.22 22.61
C SER A 382 -21.13 -1.55 21.40
N GLU A 383 -21.94 -0.49 21.66
CA GLU A 383 -22.58 0.28 20.58
C GLU A 383 -21.51 0.97 19.69
N ALA A 384 -20.40 1.41 20.28
CA ALA A 384 -19.29 2.00 19.54
C ALA A 384 -18.59 0.98 18.62
N ALA A 385 -18.35 -0.26 19.11
CA ALA A 385 -17.78 -1.31 18.28
C ALA A 385 -18.69 -1.72 17.11
N GLN A 386 -20.00 -1.75 17.33
CA GLN A 386 -20.97 -2.05 16.28
C GLN A 386 -21.02 -0.92 15.23
N ALA A 387 -21.00 0.35 15.65
CA ALA A 387 -20.96 1.50 14.75
C ALA A 387 -19.65 1.51 13.93
N ALA A 388 -18.51 1.22 14.57
CA ALA A 388 -17.24 1.12 13.88
C ALA A 388 -17.24 -0.03 12.86
N ALA A 389 -17.80 -1.20 13.20
CA ALA A 389 -17.91 -2.31 12.26
C ALA A 389 -18.78 -1.97 11.05
N GLU A 390 -19.96 -1.35 11.25
CA GLU A 390 -20.84 -0.92 10.16
C GLU A 390 -20.15 0.10 9.24
N ALA A 391 -19.43 1.08 9.82
CA ALA A 391 -18.72 2.09 9.04
C ALA A 391 -17.56 1.49 8.23
N VAL A 392 -16.81 0.55 8.81
CA VAL A 392 -15.74 -0.17 8.09
C VAL A 392 -16.32 -1.08 7.00
N GLU A 393 -17.39 -1.83 7.27
CA GLU A 393 -18.06 -2.64 6.25
C GLU A 393 -18.54 -1.79 5.06
N ASN A 394 -19.00 -0.55 5.29
CA ASN A 394 -19.40 0.37 4.22
C ASN A 394 -18.25 0.84 3.34
N CYS A 395 -16.98 0.75 3.79
CA CYS A 395 -15.81 1.01 2.95
C CYS A 395 -15.50 -0.15 2.00
N ILE A 396 -15.91 -1.39 2.32
CA ILE A 396 -15.54 -2.58 1.57
C ILE A 396 -16.58 -2.82 0.48
N VAL A 397 -16.25 -2.44 -0.76
CA VAL A 397 -17.18 -2.56 -1.91
C VAL A 397 -17.24 -3.99 -2.42
N TYR A 398 -16.07 -4.62 -2.55
CA TYR A 398 -15.93 -5.98 -3.03
C TYR A 398 -14.71 -6.66 -2.40
N SER A 399 -14.78 -7.93 -2.10
CA SER A 399 -13.63 -8.68 -1.59
C SER A 399 -13.66 -10.15 -2.00
N GLY A 400 -12.50 -10.70 -2.31
CA GLY A 400 -12.25 -12.11 -2.57
C GLY A 400 -11.23 -12.67 -1.58
N THR A 401 -11.52 -13.84 -1.00
CA THR A 401 -10.60 -14.51 -0.09
C THR A 401 -10.89 -16.01 0.01
N ASN A 402 -9.85 -16.79 0.29
CA ASN A 402 -9.96 -18.20 0.70
C ASN A 402 -9.67 -18.41 2.19
N MET A 403 -9.55 -17.31 2.97
CA MET A 403 -9.23 -17.32 4.40
C MET A 403 -10.49 -17.09 5.25
N ASP A 404 -10.59 -17.78 6.38
CA ASP A 404 -11.60 -17.51 7.40
C ASP A 404 -11.26 -16.20 8.15
N ASN A 405 -12.27 -15.36 8.40
CA ASN A 405 -12.18 -14.09 9.14
C ASN A 405 -11.23 -13.05 8.51
N ALA A 406 -11.09 -13.07 7.20
CA ALA A 406 -10.50 -11.99 6.43
C ALA A 406 -11.65 -11.13 5.87
N GLY A 407 -11.86 -9.97 6.48
CA GLY A 407 -12.99 -9.07 6.18
C GLY A 407 -12.72 -8.07 5.07
N GLY A 408 -11.48 -7.95 4.59
CA GLY A 408 -11.11 -7.10 3.46
C GLY A 408 -10.20 -5.92 3.80
N ILE A 409 -10.10 -5.52 5.07
CA ILE A 409 -9.23 -4.43 5.51
C ILE A 409 -8.60 -4.73 6.86
N SER A 410 -7.33 -4.39 7.02
CA SER A 410 -6.55 -4.61 8.24
C SER A 410 -6.21 -3.28 8.95
N ILE A 411 -5.66 -3.41 10.16
CA ILE A 411 -5.09 -2.34 10.96
C ILE A 411 -3.81 -2.84 11.64
N CYS A 412 -2.82 -1.97 11.79
CA CYS A 412 -1.55 -2.31 12.42
C CYS A 412 -1.69 -2.35 13.95
N TYR A 413 -1.84 -3.54 14.53
CA TYR A 413 -1.88 -3.75 15.97
C TYR A 413 -0.81 -4.77 16.40
N PRO A 414 0.48 -4.36 16.41
CA PRO A 414 1.58 -5.26 16.76
C PRO A 414 1.42 -5.80 18.19
N TYR A 415 1.56 -7.12 18.31
CA TYR A 415 1.47 -7.82 19.58
C TYR A 415 2.51 -8.94 19.63
N GLN A 416 3.36 -8.95 20.66
CA GLN A 416 4.51 -9.87 20.79
C GLN A 416 5.57 -9.70 19.69
N THR A 417 5.59 -8.53 19.05
CA THR A 417 6.60 -8.14 18.07
C THR A 417 7.81 -7.50 18.75
N ASP A 418 8.85 -7.24 17.97
CA ASP A 418 10.01 -6.47 18.43
C ASP A 418 9.61 -5.06 18.92
N ALA A 419 10.32 -4.54 19.93
CA ALA A 419 10.02 -3.23 20.49
C ALA A 419 10.25 -2.10 19.46
N ASP A 420 11.30 -2.22 18.64
CA ASP A 420 11.63 -1.21 17.63
C ASP A 420 10.53 -1.14 16.56
N TYR A 421 9.92 -2.27 16.19
CA TYR A 421 8.79 -2.30 15.26
C TYR A 421 7.52 -1.67 15.86
N ARG A 422 7.24 -1.91 17.15
CA ARG A 422 6.12 -1.25 17.86
C ARG A 422 6.30 0.26 17.93
N ASP A 423 7.53 0.72 18.21
CA ASP A 423 7.85 2.14 18.26
C ASP A 423 7.68 2.77 16.85
N ALA A 424 8.14 2.10 15.79
CA ALA A 424 7.94 2.55 14.41
C ALA A 424 6.45 2.63 14.03
N CYS A 425 5.63 1.66 14.47
CA CYS A 425 4.17 1.72 14.28
C CYS A 425 3.56 2.96 14.96
N ILE A 426 3.94 3.26 16.18
CA ILE A 426 3.48 4.46 16.91
C ILE A 426 3.93 5.75 16.22
N GLU A 427 5.20 5.83 15.79
CA GLU A 427 5.73 6.99 15.05
C GLU A 427 4.96 7.22 13.74
N MET A 428 4.71 6.17 12.98
CA MET A 428 3.92 6.22 11.74
C MET A 428 2.49 6.74 12.02
N LEU A 429 1.79 6.21 13.04
CA LEU A 429 0.45 6.66 13.41
C LEU A 429 0.43 8.14 13.81
N TYR A 430 1.43 8.63 14.56
CA TYR A 430 1.55 10.04 14.88
C TYR A 430 1.78 10.91 13.65
N TYR A 431 2.60 10.44 12.73
CA TYR A 431 2.87 11.17 11.49
C TYR A 431 1.59 11.29 10.63
N LEU A 432 0.87 10.20 10.45
CA LEU A 432 -0.36 10.17 9.67
C LEU A 432 -1.50 10.96 10.33
N GLY A 433 -1.48 11.10 11.66
CA GLY A 433 -2.60 11.67 12.43
C GLY A 433 -3.85 10.80 12.39
N PHE A 434 -3.72 9.53 11.99
CA PHE A 434 -4.79 8.56 11.91
C PHE A 434 -5.33 8.23 13.30
N ALA A 435 -6.67 8.34 13.46
CA ALA A 435 -7.41 7.93 14.65
C ALA A 435 -6.64 8.16 15.97
N PRO A 436 -6.49 9.41 16.47
CA PRO A 436 -5.59 9.71 17.60
C PRO A 436 -5.85 8.91 18.87
N ASN A 437 -7.11 8.51 19.13
CA ASN A 437 -7.44 7.66 20.27
C ASN A 437 -6.95 6.22 20.08
N TYR A 438 -6.78 5.77 18.84
CA TYR A 438 -6.15 4.48 18.57
C TYR A 438 -4.66 4.48 18.94
N THR A 439 -3.93 5.51 18.51
CA THR A 439 -2.52 5.68 18.88
C THR A 439 -2.35 5.70 20.39
N ARG A 440 -3.18 6.48 21.09
CA ARG A 440 -3.18 6.56 22.55
C ARG A 440 -3.48 5.21 23.21
N PHE A 441 -4.48 4.50 22.72
CA PHE A 441 -4.81 3.16 23.21
C PHE A 441 -3.64 2.18 23.08
N LEU A 442 -2.91 2.20 21.94
CA LEU A 442 -1.73 1.35 21.76
C LEU A 442 -0.61 1.72 22.74
N GLU A 443 -0.33 3.02 22.94
CA GLU A 443 0.67 3.46 23.92
C GLU A 443 0.32 3.00 25.33
N ASP A 444 -0.93 3.14 25.76
CA ASP A 444 -1.40 2.68 27.08
C ASP A 444 -1.42 1.14 27.18
N PHE A 445 -1.75 0.45 26.10
CA PHE A 445 -1.67 -1.01 26.02
C PHE A 445 -0.24 -1.52 26.27
N TYR A 446 0.75 -0.91 25.58
CA TYR A 446 2.17 -1.26 25.77
C TYR A 446 2.74 -0.79 27.12
N ALA A 447 2.25 0.34 27.66
CA ALA A 447 2.64 0.80 28.99
C ALA A 447 2.28 -0.22 30.09
N ILE A 448 1.09 -0.82 30.02
CA ILE A 448 0.69 -1.89 30.96
C ILE A 448 1.60 -3.11 30.79
N GLU A 449 1.92 -3.52 29.58
CA GLU A 449 2.81 -4.64 29.32
C GLU A 449 4.19 -4.43 29.96
N ASN A 450 4.72 -3.22 29.87
CA ASN A 450 6.01 -2.82 30.44
C ASN A 450 5.95 -2.53 31.95
N GLY A 451 4.75 -2.44 32.55
CA GLY A 451 4.55 -2.06 33.93
C GLY A 451 4.73 -0.56 34.18
N ASP A 452 4.54 0.25 33.14
CA ASP A 452 4.61 1.71 33.18
C ASP A 452 3.30 2.36 33.60
N THR A 453 3.30 3.67 33.81
CA THR A 453 2.13 4.48 34.12
C THR A 453 1.36 4.84 32.85
N LEU A 454 0.06 4.64 32.84
CA LEU A 454 -0.82 5.01 31.70
C LEU A 454 -0.77 6.52 31.42
N LEU A 455 -0.99 6.91 30.17
CA LEU A 455 -0.99 8.31 29.75
C LEU A 455 -2.04 9.13 30.48
N ALA A 456 -3.25 8.57 30.66
CA ALA A 456 -4.33 9.22 31.44
C ALA A 456 -3.90 9.58 32.87
N ASP A 457 -3.17 8.68 33.56
CA ASP A 457 -2.65 8.91 34.90
C ASP A 457 -1.51 9.95 34.88
N ARG A 458 -0.69 9.99 33.83
CA ARG A 458 0.37 11.00 33.63
C ARG A 458 -0.23 12.39 33.44
N GLU A 459 -1.30 12.52 32.66
CA GLU A 459 -1.98 13.80 32.43
C GLU A 459 -2.60 14.34 33.72
N ILE A 460 -3.27 13.49 34.51
CA ILE A 460 -3.84 13.85 35.83
C ILE A 460 -2.71 14.30 36.79
N SER A 461 -1.62 13.54 36.88
CA SER A 461 -0.47 13.87 37.70
C SER A 461 0.18 15.21 37.30
N ASN A 462 0.31 15.47 35.99
CA ASN A 462 0.84 16.73 35.47
C ASN A 462 -0.11 17.91 35.75
N ALA A 463 -1.42 17.70 35.66
CA ALA A 463 -2.42 18.71 35.99
C ALA A 463 -2.42 19.03 37.49
N GLU A 464 -2.33 18.03 38.36
CA GLU A 464 -2.21 18.22 39.81
C GLU A 464 -0.91 18.91 40.17
N THR A 465 0.21 18.59 39.54
CA THR A 465 1.50 19.26 39.76
C THR A 465 1.48 20.71 39.29
N SER A 466 0.81 21.03 38.20
CA SER A 466 0.66 22.39 37.70
C SER A 466 -0.23 23.26 38.61
N VAL A 467 -1.25 22.68 39.23
CA VAL A 467 -2.14 23.36 40.19
C VAL A 467 -1.40 23.62 41.50
N THR A 468 -0.57 22.69 41.98
CA THR A 468 0.23 22.88 43.18
C THR A 468 1.33 23.95 43.01
N THR A 469 1.96 24.02 41.85
CA THR A 469 2.96 25.06 41.54
C THR A 469 2.36 26.47 41.38
N GLN A 470 1.09 26.59 41.02
CA GLN A 470 0.40 27.87 40.96
C GLN A 470 -0.07 28.36 42.36
N ASN A 471 -0.28 27.46 43.31
CA ASN A 471 -0.70 27.84 44.68
C ASN A 471 0.47 28.21 45.62
N ASP A 472 1.69 27.77 45.34
CA ASP A 472 2.88 28.14 46.14
C ASP A 472 3.47 29.53 45.79
N GLY A 473 2.89 30.24 44.82
CA GLY A 473 3.26 31.59 44.40
C GLY A 473 2.46 32.73 45.01
N ALA A 474 1.80 32.51 46.15
CA ALA A 474 0.91 33.52 46.74
C ALA A 474 1.49 34.17 47.99
N TYR A 475 1.68 35.48 47.87
CA TYR A 475 1.68 36.52 48.89
C TYR A 475 2.85 36.58 49.88
N ASP A 476 3.82 37.40 49.53
CA ASP A 476 4.57 38.19 50.52
C ASP A 476 3.95 39.60 50.58
N GLU A 477 3.11 39.82 51.57
CA GLU A 477 2.62 41.13 51.99
C GLU A 477 3.66 41.78 52.94
N SER A 478 4.73 42.34 52.40
CA SER A 478 5.57 43.26 53.20
C SER A 478 6.39 44.16 52.26
N ASP A 479 5.75 45.22 51.76
CA ASP A 479 6.43 46.51 51.48
C ASP A 479 5.38 47.56 51.10
N ILE A 480 4.63 47.99 52.13
CA ILE A 480 4.00 49.32 52.13
C ILE A 480 4.56 50.06 53.33
N THR A 481 5.55 50.91 53.10
CA THR A 481 5.83 52.07 53.99
C THR A 481 6.41 53.22 53.18
N LEU A 482 5.55 54.28 53.01
CA LEU A 482 5.82 55.71 52.79
C LEU A 482 6.43 56.12 51.46
#